data_555cc814032693d91cfdc5ddfc4e5e19
#
_entry.id   555cc814032693d91cfdc5ddfc4e5e19
#
_cell.length_a   1.000
_cell.length_b   1.000
_cell.length_c   1.000
_cell.angle_alpha   90.00
_cell.angle_beta   90.00
_cell.angle_gamma   90.00
#
_symmetry.space_group_name_H-M   'P 1'
#
loop_
_entity.id
_entity.type
_entity.pdbx_description
1 polymer ?
#
loop_
_entity_poly.entity_id
_entity_poly.type
_entity_poly.pdbx_seq_one_letter_code
_entity_poly.pdbx_strand_id
1 'polypeptide(L)'
;VNLASPDWMLAGFDSTGEIFQFAQVSRQTYQQSSFLDHRIQPMPERLVSASGAEVDGVLTGCESKPAGYIFHSAFCTSTLLSFCLDHQPKTLVLREPMVLSRLASHNRGLASADGALPALLRQRVLGLLERSYAAESVIIKPSNIANALIPGILQTAPGQPAQRRCVLLSCSLYNLLVSILKKTDEARGLLPRFLAALLKDSNYLQRVQLPSLESLDLLQQSAVFWHCQRYLFNTIRAEFGAQQVLPLSMEFFLREPLQALTAINDFLGLGLGVSELETTVTEGAFLQHAKAGTRYAPQQRQEEAEQVARRYGREIESTLAWMQPTLRNIPVEPLDVAENLLT
;
A
#
# COMPACT_ATOMS: atom_id res chain seq x y z
N VAL A 1 22.12 -0.53 -21.82
CA VAL A 1 21.08 -0.78 -20.80
C VAL A 1 19.78 -0.21 -21.33
N ASN A 2 18.70 -1.04 -21.37
CA ASN A 2 17.39 -0.59 -21.79
C ASN A 2 16.54 -0.20 -20.56
N LEU A 3 16.63 1.06 -20.13
CA LEU A 3 15.90 1.55 -18.96
C LEU A 3 14.37 1.66 -19.19
N ALA A 4 13.88 1.46 -20.42
CA ALA A 4 12.45 1.34 -20.70
C ALA A 4 11.89 -0.01 -20.22
N SER A 5 12.75 -1.06 -20.12
CA SER A 5 12.34 -2.36 -19.61
C SER A 5 12.10 -2.32 -18.10
N PRO A 6 11.02 -2.93 -17.58
CA PRO A 6 10.81 -3.17 -16.16
C PRO A 6 11.92 -3.99 -15.48
N ASP A 7 12.74 -4.75 -16.25
CA ASP A 7 13.90 -5.46 -15.70
C ASP A 7 14.91 -4.53 -15.01
N TRP A 8 14.84 -3.24 -15.27
CA TRP A 8 15.59 -2.22 -14.57
C TRP A 8 14.69 -1.48 -13.55
N MET A 9 14.55 -2.08 -12.40
CA MET A 9 13.76 -1.54 -11.29
C MET A 9 14.39 -0.23 -10.78
N LEU A 10 13.58 0.80 -10.61
CA LEU A 10 14.01 2.02 -9.92
C LEU A 10 14.29 1.72 -8.43
N ALA A 11 15.55 1.79 -8.04
CA ALA A 11 16.02 1.50 -6.68
C ALA A 11 16.18 2.76 -5.82
N GLY A 12 16.41 3.92 -6.44
CA GLY A 12 16.59 5.17 -5.71
C GLY A 12 16.79 6.38 -6.60
N PHE A 13 16.90 7.52 -5.95
CA PHE A 13 17.28 8.81 -6.54
C PHE A 13 18.11 9.61 -5.52
N ASP A 14 18.88 10.58 -5.98
CA ASP A 14 19.63 11.48 -5.11
C ASP A 14 18.77 12.59 -4.53
N SER A 15 19.30 13.38 -3.60
CA SER A 15 18.57 14.45 -2.91
C SER A 15 18.09 15.57 -3.85
N THR A 16 18.72 15.74 -5.01
CA THR A 16 18.34 16.75 -6.01
C THR A 16 17.28 16.25 -6.99
N GLY A 17 17.08 14.92 -7.09
CA GLY A 17 16.22 14.30 -8.09
C GLY A 17 16.79 14.35 -9.52
N GLU A 18 18.12 14.51 -9.65
CA GLU A 18 18.82 14.58 -10.94
C GLU A 18 19.56 13.27 -11.27
N ILE A 19 19.83 12.41 -10.30
CA ILE A 19 20.46 11.10 -10.53
C ILE A 19 19.54 10.00 -10.01
N PHE A 20 19.24 9.05 -10.88
CA PHE A 20 18.39 7.88 -10.62
C PHE A 20 19.23 6.62 -10.61
N GLN A 21 18.95 5.71 -9.68
CA GLN A 21 19.64 4.43 -9.56
C GLN A 21 18.68 3.29 -9.89
N PHE A 22 19.18 2.35 -10.70
CA PHE A 22 18.42 1.19 -11.15
C PHE A 22 19.11 -0.09 -10.75
N ALA A 23 18.33 -1.07 -10.35
CA ALA A 23 18.77 -2.43 -10.06
C ALA A 23 18.19 -3.39 -11.09
N GLN A 24 19.02 -4.30 -11.61
CA GLN A 24 18.54 -5.33 -12.54
C GLN A 24 17.79 -6.41 -11.76
N VAL A 25 16.53 -6.64 -12.13
CA VAL A 25 15.65 -7.66 -11.54
C VAL A 25 14.90 -8.40 -12.63
N SER A 26 14.55 -9.66 -12.41
CA SER A 26 13.73 -10.44 -13.35
C SER A 26 12.24 -10.33 -13.03
N ARG A 27 11.38 -10.66 -14.00
CA ARG A 27 9.93 -10.79 -13.78
C ARG A 27 9.62 -11.81 -12.66
N GLN A 28 10.39 -12.90 -12.59
CA GLN A 28 10.26 -13.90 -11.53
C GLN A 28 10.62 -13.30 -10.15
N THR A 29 11.64 -12.46 -10.07
CA THR A 29 12.02 -11.78 -8.83
C THR A 29 10.86 -10.88 -8.33
N TYR A 30 10.22 -10.12 -9.22
CA TYR A 30 9.01 -9.36 -8.86
C TYR A 30 7.90 -10.27 -8.31
N GLN A 31 7.64 -11.39 -8.97
CA GLN A 31 6.57 -12.32 -8.60
C GLN A 31 6.81 -12.94 -7.22
N GLN A 32 8.04 -13.27 -6.89
CA GLN A 32 8.41 -13.95 -5.64
C GLN A 32 8.64 -13.00 -4.47
N SER A 33 8.91 -11.70 -4.74
CA SER A 33 9.26 -10.74 -3.70
C SER A 33 8.02 -10.19 -2.99
N SER A 34 7.99 -10.32 -1.66
CA SER A 34 6.97 -9.65 -0.82
C SER A 34 7.24 -8.15 -0.66
N PHE A 35 8.50 -7.71 -0.90
CA PHE A 35 8.97 -6.34 -0.74
C PHE A 35 10.04 -6.04 -1.77
N LEU A 36 9.96 -4.91 -2.44
CA LEU A 36 10.96 -4.43 -3.40
C LEU A 36 11.92 -3.44 -2.72
N ASP A 37 12.69 -3.95 -1.76
CA ASP A 37 13.67 -3.20 -0.99
C ASP A 37 14.94 -4.06 -0.77
N HIS A 38 15.73 -3.77 0.28
CA HIS A 38 16.93 -4.51 0.63
C HIS A 38 16.70 -6.00 0.95
N ARG A 39 15.46 -6.46 1.03
CA ARG A 39 15.08 -7.88 1.26
C ARG A 39 14.88 -8.67 -0.02
N ILE A 40 15.03 -8.06 -1.20
CA ILE A 40 14.95 -8.77 -2.49
C ILE A 40 15.96 -9.92 -2.53
N GLN A 41 15.51 -11.09 -2.99
CA GLN A 41 16.36 -12.25 -3.20
C GLN A 41 16.10 -12.82 -4.62
N PRO A 42 17.14 -13.12 -5.39
CA PRO A 42 18.56 -12.81 -5.11
C PRO A 42 18.80 -11.29 -5.09
N MET A 43 19.83 -10.86 -4.37
CA MET A 43 20.25 -9.45 -4.40
C MET A 43 20.63 -9.06 -5.82
N PRO A 44 20.21 -7.88 -6.30
CA PRO A 44 20.61 -7.41 -7.62
C PRO A 44 22.14 -7.30 -7.75
N GLU A 45 22.71 -7.98 -8.72
CA GLU A 45 24.17 -7.98 -8.95
C GLU A 45 24.64 -6.71 -9.67
N ARG A 46 23.73 -6.06 -10.40
CA ARG A 46 24.06 -4.92 -11.24
C ARG A 46 23.24 -3.70 -10.88
N LEU A 47 23.92 -2.61 -10.59
CA LEU A 47 23.37 -1.28 -10.42
C LEU A 47 23.85 -0.37 -11.54
N VAL A 48 22.99 0.48 -12.04
CA VAL A 48 23.32 1.54 -13.01
C VAL A 48 22.69 2.85 -12.56
N SER A 49 23.32 3.95 -12.96
CA SER A 49 22.80 5.29 -12.74
C SER A 49 22.43 5.94 -14.08
N ALA A 50 21.41 6.79 -14.05
CA ALA A 50 21.02 7.63 -15.16
C ALA A 50 20.68 9.05 -14.66
N SER A 51 20.95 10.03 -15.49
CA SER A 51 20.56 11.43 -15.25
C SER A 51 19.07 11.64 -15.43
N GLY A 52 18.53 12.73 -14.87
CA GLY A 52 17.14 13.12 -15.09
C GLY A 52 16.80 13.31 -16.58
N ALA A 53 17.73 13.84 -17.40
CA ALA A 53 17.53 13.99 -18.84
C ALA A 53 17.43 12.62 -19.56
N GLU A 54 18.23 11.63 -19.18
CA GLU A 54 18.11 10.28 -19.73
C GLU A 54 16.78 9.62 -19.32
N VAL A 55 16.34 9.85 -18.09
CA VAL A 55 15.02 9.37 -17.61
C VAL A 55 13.88 10.03 -18.42
N ASP A 56 13.93 11.33 -18.67
CA ASP A 56 12.93 12.02 -19.48
C ASP A 56 12.89 11.46 -20.90
N GLY A 57 14.04 11.14 -21.49
CA GLY A 57 14.13 10.48 -22.79
C GLY A 57 13.48 9.10 -22.80
N VAL A 58 13.69 8.31 -21.74
CA VAL A 58 13.04 6.99 -21.58
C VAL A 58 11.51 7.13 -21.48
N LEU A 59 11.04 8.06 -20.64
CA LEU A 59 9.61 8.24 -20.40
C LEU A 59 8.86 8.79 -21.63
N THR A 60 9.50 9.61 -22.44
CA THR A 60 8.93 10.13 -23.71
C THR A 60 8.69 8.99 -24.70
N GLY A 61 9.53 7.96 -24.71
CA GLY A 61 9.41 6.80 -25.60
C GLY A 61 8.54 5.66 -25.08
N CYS A 62 8.05 5.73 -23.84
CA CYS A 62 7.22 4.70 -23.25
C CYS A 62 5.73 5.02 -23.41
N GLU A 63 4.97 4.11 -24.05
CA GLU A 63 3.52 4.10 -23.89
C GLU A 63 3.20 3.64 -22.46
N SER A 64 2.87 4.57 -21.57
CA SER A 64 2.45 4.22 -20.22
C SER A 64 0.93 4.11 -20.15
N LYS A 65 0.44 2.95 -19.73
CA LYS A 65 -0.92 2.83 -19.18
C LYS A 65 -0.87 3.27 -17.72
N PRO A 66 -1.88 4.00 -17.21
CA PRO A 66 -1.90 4.36 -15.80
C PRO A 66 -1.92 3.10 -14.94
N ALA A 67 -1.03 3.06 -13.95
CA ALA A 67 -1.01 1.97 -13.00
C ALA A 67 -2.22 2.02 -12.05
N GLY A 68 -2.67 0.84 -11.61
CA GLY A 68 -3.50 0.69 -10.44
C GLY A 68 -2.68 0.78 -9.16
N TYR A 69 -3.26 1.29 -8.08
CA TYR A 69 -2.58 1.38 -6.79
C TYR A 69 -3.34 0.64 -5.69
N ILE A 70 -2.61 0.03 -4.75
CA ILE A 70 -3.17 -0.56 -3.53
C ILE A 70 -2.53 0.14 -2.33
N PHE A 71 -3.18 1.15 -1.79
CA PHE A 71 -2.79 1.75 -0.53
C PHE A 71 -3.41 1.00 0.64
N HIS A 72 -2.75 0.99 1.78
CA HIS A 72 -3.20 0.18 2.90
C HIS A 72 -2.84 0.79 4.26
N SER A 73 -3.64 0.45 5.28
CA SER A 73 -3.45 0.94 6.65
C SER A 73 -2.43 0.14 7.46
N ALA A 74 -1.61 -0.70 6.84
CA ALA A 74 -0.79 -1.74 7.46
C ALA A 74 -1.61 -2.83 8.19
N PHE A 75 -1.00 -3.99 8.42
CA PHE A 75 -1.58 -5.13 9.15
C PHE A 75 -2.95 -5.63 8.66
N CYS A 76 -3.33 -5.31 7.42
CA CYS A 76 -4.63 -5.57 6.81
C CYS A 76 -4.54 -6.52 5.60
N THR A 77 -3.63 -7.49 5.59
CA THR A 77 -3.45 -8.51 4.54
C THR A 77 -3.12 -7.99 3.13
N SER A 78 -2.65 -6.75 3.00
CA SER A 78 -2.35 -6.13 1.71
C SER A 78 -1.32 -6.90 0.87
N THR A 79 -0.37 -7.59 1.51
CA THR A 79 0.60 -8.44 0.82
C THR A 79 -0.09 -9.65 0.19
N LEU A 80 -1.03 -10.29 0.90
CA LEU A 80 -1.84 -11.38 0.35
C LEU A 80 -2.64 -10.91 -0.87
N LEU A 81 -3.36 -9.80 -0.74
CA LEU A 81 -4.10 -9.20 -1.85
C LEU A 81 -3.21 -8.96 -3.08
N SER A 82 -2.01 -8.41 -2.86
CA SER A 82 -1.07 -8.12 -3.94
C SER A 82 -0.53 -9.36 -4.64
N PHE A 83 -0.41 -10.50 -3.94
CA PHE A 83 -0.08 -11.77 -4.58
C PHE A 83 -1.25 -12.36 -5.36
N CYS A 84 -2.48 -12.20 -4.87
CA CYS A 84 -3.68 -12.64 -5.57
C CYS A 84 -3.94 -11.90 -6.89
N LEU A 85 -3.31 -10.75 -7.10
CA LEU A 85 -3.47 -9.94 -8.32
C LEU A 85 -2.27 -10.03 -9.27
N ASP A 86 -1.23 -10.81 -8.97
CA ASP A 86 -0.03 -10.94 -9.80
C ASP A 86 -0.13 -12.14 -10.75
N HIS A 87 -0.64 -11.91 -11.93
CA HIS A 87 -0.92 -12.93 -12.96
C HIS A 87 -0.14 -12.67 -14.25
N GLN A 88 0.99 -13.36 -14.44
CA GLN A 88 1.72 -13.31 -15.70
C GLN A 88 0.92 -14.06 -16.81
N PRO A 89 0.78 -13.52 -18.02
CA PRO A 89 1.37 -12.27 -18.56
C PRO A 89 0.41 -11.06 -18.50
N LYS A 90 -0.56 -11.01 -17.61
CA LYS A 90 -1.61 -9.97 -17.59
C LYS A 90 -1.31 -8.82 -16.64
N THR A 91 -0.73 -9.11 -15.48
CA THR A 91 -0.48 -8.11 -14.43
C THR A 91 0.90 -8.25 -13.81
N LEU A 92 1.57 -7.13 -13.62
CA LEU A 92 2.81 -6.98 -12.85
C LEU A 92 2.51 -6.24 -11.55
N VAL A 93 2.81 -6.84 -10.40
CA VAL A 93 2.59 -6.19 -9.11
C VAL A 93 3.91 -5.78 -8.45
N LEU A 94 4.10 -4.48 -8.25
CA LEU A 94 5.25 -3.92 -7.54
C LEU A 94 4.91 -3.77 -6.05
N ARG A 95 5.47 -4.65 -5.21
CA ARG A 95 5.18 -4.72 -3.78
C ARG A 95 6.15 -3.90 -2.94
N GLU A 96 5.67 -2.81 -2.38
CA GLU A 96 6.39 -1.89 -1.51
C GLU A 96 7.74 -1.41 -2.09
N PRO A 97 7.75 -0.87 -3.34
CA PRO A 97 8.98 -0.35 -3.91
C PRO A 97 9.54 0.74 -2.99
N MET A 98 10.76 0.52 -2.49
CA MET A 98 11.41 1.37 -1.48
C MET A 98 11.51 2.82 -1.92
N VAL A 99 11.60 3.06 -3.22
CA VAL A 99 11.69 4.41 -3.78
C VAL A 99 10.48 5.29 -3.43
N LEU A 100 9.28 4.72 -3.28
CA LEU A 100 8.10 5.49 -2.83
C LEU A 100 8.18 5.86 -1.35
N SER A 101 8.74 5.01 -0.51
CA SER A 101 9.01 5.35 0.90
C SER A 101 10.07 6.46 1.01
N ARG A 102 11.09 6.44 0.14
CA ARG A 102 12.09 7.50 0.02
C ARG A 102 11.46 8.81 -0.46
N LEU A 103 10.59 8.75 -1.47
CA LEU A 103 9.87 9.93 -1.98
C LEU A 103 8.99 10.56 -0.91
N ALA A 104 8.26 9.74 -0.14
CA ALA A 104 7.46 10.23 0.99
C ALA A 104 8.34 10.87 2.09
N SER A 105 9.48 10.27 2.41
CA SER A 105 10.42 10.83 3.38
C SER A 105 11.04 12.14 2.88
N HIS A 106 11.37 12.22 1.61
CA HIS A 106 11.87 13.47 0.99
C HIS A 106 10.80 14.56 1.03
N ASN A 107 9.55 14.24 0.70
CA ASN A 107 8.41 15.17 0.80
C ASN A 107 8.23 15.72 2.23
N ARG A 108 8.33 14.85 3.26
CA ARG A 108 8.26 15.28 4.67
C ARG A 108 9.42 16.21 5.05
N GLY A 109 10.62 15.94 4.56
CA GLY A 109 11.79 16.78 4.76
C GLY A 109 11.59 18.17 4.16
N LEU A 110 11.09 18.25 2.96
CA LEU A 110 10.77 19.52 2.27
C LEU A 110 9.65 20.28 3.00
N ALA A 111 8.57 19.62 3.34
CA ALA A 111 7.44 20.23 4.05
C ALA A 111 7.86 20.82 5.42
N SER A 112 8.83 20.20 6.10
CA SER A 112 9.40 20.73 7.35
C SER A 112 10.22 22.01 7.16
N ALA A 113 10.57 22.35 5.90
CA ALA A 113 11.29 23.56 5.50
C ALA A 113 10.44 24.47 4.62
N ASP A 114 9.10 24.38 4.73
CA ASP A 114 8.12 25.09 3.92
C ASP A 114 8.26 24.89 2.39
N GLY A 115 8.91 23.80 2.02
CA GLY A 115 9.08 23.38 0.62
C GLY A 115 8.01 22.38 0.16
N ALA A 116 7.94 22.17 -1.14
CA ALA A 116 7.05 21.19 -1.76
C ALA A 116 7.86 20.20 -2.62
N LEU A 117 7.35 18.96 -2.72
CA LEU A 117 7.93 17.95 -3.59
C LEU A 117 7.88 18.43 -5.06
N PRO A 118 9.04 18.51 -5.75
CA PRO A 118 9.06 18.90 -7.14
C PRO A 118 8.17 18.01 -8.00
N ALA A 119 7.29 18.62 -8.78
CA ALA A 119 6.36 17.91 -9.66
C ALA A 119 7.11 17.00 -10.65
N LEU A 120 8.24 17.48 -11.18
CA LEU A 120 9.08 16.73 -12.12
C LEU A 120 9.68 15.48 -11.48
N LEU A 121 10.23 15.57 -10.25
CA LEU A 121 10.74 14.40 -9.54
C LEU A 121 9.62 13.36 -9.33
N ARG A 122 8.46 13.80 -8.86
CA ARG A 122 7.30 12.90 -8.68
C ARG A 122 6.91 12.24 -10.00
N GLN A 123 6.83 13.00 -11.10
CA GLN A 123 6.46 12.51 -12.42
C GLN A 123 7.48 11.47 -12.93
N ARG A 124 8.78 11.73 -12.80
CA ARG A 124 9.85 10.80 -13.16
C ARG A 124 9.74 9.48 -12.36
N VAL A 125 9.60 9.57 -11.03
CA VAL A 125 9.49 8.39 -10.17
C VAL A 125 8.26 7.55 -10.52
N LEU A 126 7.08 8.18 -10.67
CA LEU A 126 5.86 7.46 -11.02
C LEU A 126 5.94 6.85 -12.42
N GLY A 127 6.39 7.60 -13.42
CA GLY A 127 6.54 7.11 -14.79
C GLY A 127 7.49 5.91 -14.87
N LEU A 128 8.59 5.91 -14.12
CA LEU A 128 9.52 4.78 -14.05
C LEU A 128 8.94 3.55 -13.37
N LEU A 129 8.06 3.71 -12.38
CA LEU A 129 7.37 2.61 -11.73
C LEU A 129 6.19 2.06 -12.55
N GLU A 130 5.58 2.88 -13.39
CA GLU A 130 4.44 2.52 -14.23
C GLU A 130 4.84 1.81 -15.55
N ARG A 131 6.14 1.58 -15.78
CA ARG A 131 6.61 0.79 -16.93
C ARG A 131 6.16 -0.66 -16.79
N SER A 132 5.69 -1.25 -17.88
CA SER A 132 5.18 -2.63 -17.92
C SER A 132 5.91 -3.47 -18.96
N TYR A 133 5.83 -4.78 -18.81
CA TYR A 133 6.07 -5.69 -19.92
C TYR A 133 4.91 -5.57 -20.93
N ALA A 134 5.15 -5.90 -22.19
CA ALA A 134 4.32 -5.52 -23.34
C ALA A 134 2.80 -5.76 -23.24
N ALA A 135 2.34 -6.70 -22.42
CA ALA A 135 0.92 -7.02 -22.28
C ALA A 135 0.39 -6.83 -20.86
N GLU A 136 1.24 -6.49 -19.89
CA GLU A 136 0.86 -6.45 -18.48
C GLU A 136 0.32 -5.06 -18.08
N SER A 137 -0.71 -5.07 -17.23
CA SER A 137 -1.11 -3.90 -16.46
C SER A 137 -0.29 -3.84 -15.17
N VAL A 138 0.14 -2.65 -14.77
CA VAL A 138 0.95 -2.47 -13.55
C VAL A 138 0.05 -2.17 -12.36
N ILE A 139 0.30 -2.86 -11.26
CA ILE A 139 -0.28 -2.57 -9.96
C ILE A 139 0.86 -2.22 -9.01
N ILE A 140 0.78 -1.08 -8.35
CA ILE A 140 1.78 -0.64 -7.39
C ILE A 140 1.15 -0.68 -6.00
N LYS A 141 1.78 -1.42 -5.10
CA LYS A 141 1.40 -1.47 -3.68
C LYS A 141 2.49 -0.78 -2.85
N PRO A 142 2.38 0.52 -2.58
CA PRO A 142 3.32 1.22 -1.72
C PRO A 142 3.29 0.68 -0.28
N SER A 143 4.35 0.94 0.49
CA SER A 143 4.27 0.83 1.95
C SER A 143 3.32 1.90 2.51
N ASN A 144 2.64 1.60 3.60
CA ASN A 144 1.71 2.54 4.25
C ASN A 144 2.35 3.88 4.66
N ILE A 145 3.66 3.92 4.82
CA ILE A 145 4.40 5.16 5.10
C ILE A 145 4.39 6.14 3.90
N ALA A 146 4.05 5.64 2.72
CA ALA A 146 3.90 6.43 1.50
C ALA A 146 2.45 6.92 1.26
N ASN A 147 1.50 6.68 2.19
CA ASN A 147 0.11 7.10 2.04
C ASN A 147 -0.06 8.61 1.88
N ALA A 148 0.88 9.42 2.40
CA ALA A 148 0.91 10.87 2.17
C ALA A 148 1.05 11.28 0.69
N LEU A 149 1.52 10.39 -0.16
CA LEU A 149 1.67 10.65 -1.60
C LEU A 149 0.38 10.43 -2.38
N ILE A 150 -0.68 9.86 -1.78
CA ILE A 150 -1.92 9.52 -2.48
C ILE A 150 -2.51 10.70 -3.27
N PRO A 151 -2.70 11.90 -2.70
CA PRO A 151 -3.25 13.02 -3.46
C PRO A 151 -2.41 13.35 -4.69
N GLY A 152 -1.10 13.44 -4.51
CA GLY A 152 -0.18 13.73 -5.62
C GLY A 152 -0.08 12.62 -6.67
N ILE A 153 -0.39 11.37 -6.32
CA ILE A 153 -0.44 10.24 -7.26
C ILE A 153 -1.76 10.27 -8.05
N LEU A 154 -2.90 10.52 -7.38
CA LEU A 154 -4.22 10.51 -8.01
C LEU A 154 -4.51 11.78 -8.82
N GLN A 155 -3.87 12.91 -8.49
CA GLN A 155 -3.99 14.14 -9.29
C GLN A 155 -3.47 13.89 -10.69
N THR A 156 -4.35 14.03 -11.68
CA THR A 156 -3.98 13.93 -13.08
C THR A 156 -3.30 15.23 -13.53
N ALA A 157 -2.14 15.13 -14.19
CA ALA A 157 -1.54 16.30 -14.81
C ALA A 157 -2.46 16.82 -15.91
N PRO A 158 -2.54 18.16 -16.15
CA PRO A 158 -3.33 18.71 -17.22
C PRO A 158 -2.96 18.08 -18.57
N GLY A 159 -3.95 17.60 -19.32
CA GLY A 159 -3.75 16.98 -20.63
C GLY A 159 -3.49 15.47 -20.63
N GLN A 160 -3.47 14.81 -19.48
CA GLN A 160 -3.38 13.34 -19.44
C GLN A 160 -4.77 12.70 -19.50
N PRO A 161 -5.03 11.79 -20.47
CA PRO A 161 -6.38 11.24 -20.70
C PRO A 161 -6.81 10.17 -19.70
N ALA A 162 -5.90 9.58 -18.97
CA ALA A 162 -6.21 8.45 -18.09
C ALA A 162 -5.95 8.76 -16.62
N GLN A 163 -6.96 8.55 -15.79
CA GLN A 163 -6.91 8.74 -14.35
C GLN A 163 -6.32 7.51 -13.66
N ARG A 164 -5.36 7.72 -12.76
CA ARG A 164 -4.91 6.67 -11.83
C ARG A 164 -6.03 6.32 -10.87
N ARG A 165 -6.16 5.04 -10.57
CA ARG A 165 -7.16 4.49 -9.64
C ARG A 165 -6.48 3.79 -8.50
N CYS A 166 -7.10 3.80 -7.32
CA CYS A 166 -6.55 3.10 -6.18
C CYS A 166 -7.60 2.33 -5.37
N VAL A 167 -7.15 1.22 -4.82
CA VAL A 167 -7.83 0.50 -3.75
C VAL A 167 -7.28 1.02 -2.42
N LEU A 168 -8.16 1.39 -1.49
CA LEU A 168 -7.81 1.74 -0.11
C LEU A 168 -8.18 0.57 0.81
N LEU A 169 -7.20 -0.27 1.12
CA LEU A 169 -7.39 -1.45 1.95
C LEU A 169 -7.12 -1.13 3.42
N SER A 170 -8.07 -1.44 4.29
CA SER A 170 -7.87 -1.37 5.73
C SER A 170 -8.58 -2.50 6.47
N CYS A 171 -8.46 -2.54 7.80
CA CYS A 171 -9.16 -3.46 8.66
C CYS A 171 -9.85 -2.72 9.80
N SER A 172 -10.68 -3.43 10.57
CA SER A 172 -11.25 -2.93 11.82
C SER A 172 -10.14 -2.66 12.85
N LEU A 173 -10.41 -1.76 13.80
CA LEU A 173 -9.46 -1.52 14.91
C LEU A 173 -9.17 -2.80 15.68
N TYR A 174 -10.19 -3.62 15.96
CA TYR A 174 -10.02 -4.92 16.60
C TYR A 174 -8.98 -5.80 15.88
N ASN A 175 -9.13 -5.98 14.57
CA ASN A 175 -8.22 -6.82 13.78
C ASN A 175 -6.81 -6.23 13.67
N LEU A 176 -6.66 -4.92 13.67
CA LEU A 176 -5.34 -4.28 13.76
C LEU A 176 -4.67 -4.60 15.10
N LEU A 177 -5.37 -4.44 16.24
CA LEU A 177 -4.83 -4.72 17.56
C LEU A 177 -4.41 -6.18 17.69
N VAL A 178 -5.26 -7.13 17.25
CA VAL A 178 -4.93 -8.56 17.17
C VAL A 178 -3.68 -8.79 16.31
N SER A 179 -3.59 -8.14 15.15
CA SER A 179 -2.44 -8.30 14.24
C SER A 179 -1.14 -7.76 14.84
N ILE A 180 -1.19 -6.67 15.60
CA ILE A 180 -0.02 -6.10 16.29
C ILE A 180 0.43 -7.04 17.42
N LEU A 181 -0.50 -7.57 18.20
CA LEU A 181 -0.18 -8.49 19.30
C LEU A 181 0.45 -9.80 18.83
N LYS A 182 0.24 -10.21 17.57
CA LYS A 182 0.96 -11.33 16.92
C LYS A 182 2.41 -11.03 16.55
N LYS A 183 2.83 -9.78 16.54
CA LYS A 183 4.19 -9.41 16.09
C LYS A 183 5.22 -9.60 17.18
N THR A 184 6.48 -9.75 16.75
CA THR A 184 7.64 -9.72 17.63
C THR A 184 7.79 -8.34 18.29
N ASP A 185 8.47 -8.27 19.41
CA ASP A 185 8.73 -7.01 20.12
C ASP A 185 9.50 -6.00 19.24
N GLU A 186 10.44 -6.49 18.44
CA GLU A 186 11.17 -5.67 17.47
C GLU A 186 10.21 -5.00 16.46
N ALA A 187 9.29 -5.78 15.87
CA ALA A 187 8.32 -5.25 14.92
C ALA A 187 7.33 -4.27 15.57
N ARG A 188 6.94 -4.50 16.82
CA ARG A 188 6.10 -3.57 17.62
C ARG A 188 6.85 -2.28 17.93
N GLY A 189 8.14 -2.36 18.23
CA GLY A 189 9.01 -1.20 18.52
C GLY A 189 9.13 -0.21 17.34
N LEU A 190 8.78 -0.59 16.12
CA LEU A 190 8.76 0.34 14.98
C LEU A 190 7.49 1.22 14.92
N LEU A 191 6.42 0.83 15.62
CA LEU A 191 5.12 1.52 15.56
C LEU A 191 5.19 3.01 15.95
N PRO A 192 5.86 3.43 17.05
CA PRO A 192 5.96 4.84 17.41
C PRO A 192 6.60 5.70 16.30
N ARG A 193 7.62 5.15 15.62
CA ARG A 193 8.29 5.83 14.50
C ARG A 193 7.35 5.99 13.30
N PHE A 194 6.57 4.95 12.96
CA PHE A 194 5.59 5.03 11.89
C PHE A 194 4.46 5.99 12.23
N LEU A 195 3.96 5.95 13.47
CA LEU A 195 2.94 6.88 13.93
C LEU A 195 3.42 8.33 13.83
N ALA A 196 4.63 8.63 14.34
CA ALA A 196 5.20 9.98 14.27
C ALA A 196 5.35 10.48 12.82
N ALA A 197 5.68 9.61 11.87
CA ALA A 197 5.73 9.98 10.45
C ALA A 197 4.34 10.30 9.88
N LEU A 198 3.34 9.45 10.14
CA LEU A 198 1.97 9.65 9.65
C LEU A 198 1.28 10.89 10.24
N LEU A 199 1.56 11.21 11.49
CA LEU A 199 1.03 12.41 12.14
C LEU A 199 1.56 13.70 11.52
N LYS A 200 2.76 13.67 10.92
CA LYS A 200 3.32 14.80 10.15
C LYS A 200 2.69 14.95 8.76
N ASP A 201 2.12 13.89 8.22
CA ASP A 201 1.60 13.85 6.85
C ASP A 201 0.19 14.45 6.71
N SER A 202 -0.49 14.69 7.81
CA SER A 202 -1.89 15.09 7.82
C SER A 202 -2.17 16.18 8.85
N ASN A 203 -3.30 16.85 8.71
CA ASN A 203 -3.81 17.77 9.72
C ASN A 203 -4.53 17.05 10.88
N TYR A 204 -4.28 15.77 11.07
CA TYR A 204 -4.96 14.94 12.05
C TYR A 204 -4.86 15.50 13.47
N LEU A 205 -3.67 15.90 13.92
CA LEU A 205 -3.47 16.47 15.26
C LEU A 205 -4.16 17.83 15.46
N GLN A 206 -4.51 18.53 14.39
CA GLN A 206 -5.32 19.76 14.48
C GLN A 206 -6.81 19.47 14.71
N ARG A 207 -7.24 18.25 14.42
CA ARG A 207 -8.63 17.80 14.51
C ARG A 207 -8.91 16.93 15.73
N VAL A 208 -7.89 16.22 16.21
CA VAL A 208 -8.03 15.25 17.29
C VAL A 208 -7.22 15.70 18.49
N GLN A 209 -7.90 15.85 19.64
CA GLN A 209 -7.21 16.07 20.91
C GLN A 209 -6.74 14.72 21.46
N LEU A 210 -5.44 14.55 21.51
CA LEU A 210 -4.79 13.35 22.06
C LEU A 210 -3.99 13.71 23.31
N PRO A 211 -3.86 12.78 24.25
CA PRO A 211 -2.80 12.86 25.25
C PRO A 211 -1.42 12.88 24.59
N SER A 212 -0.37 13.22 25.33
CA SER A 212 1.01 13.06 24.82
C SER A 212 1.23 11.62 24.34
N LEU A 213 1.78 11.46 23.14
CA LEU A 213 2.02 10.13 22.56
C LEU A 213 2.92 9.27 23.45
N GLU A 214 3.80 9.89 24.21
CA GLU A 214 4.70 9.24 25.16
C GLU A 214 3.95 8.64 26.38
N SER A 215 2.77 9.17 26.70
CA SER A 215 1.91 8.66 27.77
C SER A 215 1.01 7.50 27.34
N LEU A 216 0.94 7.22 26.04
CA LEU A 216 0.11 6.16 25.49
C LEU A 216 0.85 4.83 25.50
N ASP A 217 0.15 3.77 25.91
CA ASP A 217 0.68 2.41 25.75
C ASP A 217 0.70 1.98 24.26
N LEU A 218 1.27 0.81 24.00
CA LEU A 218 1.41 0.28 22.63
C LEU A 218 0.06 0.14 21.90
N LEU A 219 -0.98 -0.32 22.58
CA LEU A 219 -2.29 -0.55 21.95
C LEU A 219 -3.01 0.77 21.70
N GLN A 220 -2.90 1.73 22.60
CA GLN A 220 -3.40 3.09 22.41
C GLN A 220 -2.71 3.80 21.24
N GLN A 221 -1.37 3.69 21.16
CA GLN A 221 -0.62 4.21 19.99
C GLN A 221 -1.04 3.51 18.70
N SER A 222 -1.35 2.21 18.76
CA SER A 222 -1.86 1.44 17.63
C SER A 222 -3.25 1.91 17.20
N ALA A 223 -4.10 2.24 18.15
CA ALA A 223 -5.44 2.78 17.86
C ALA A 223 -5.36 4.17 17.20
N VAL A 224 -4.48 5.04 17.68
CA VAL A 224 -4.20 6.34 17.05
C VAL A 224 -3.62 6.15 15.63
N PHE A 225 -2.68 5.24 15.47
CA PHE A 225 -2.09 4.89 14.17
C PHE A 225 -3.16 4.44 13.16
N TRP A 226 -4.06 3.55 13.59
CA TRP A 226 -5.18 3.11 12.77
C TRP A 226 -6.13 4.26 12.40
N HIS A 227 -6.55 5.05 13.38
CA HIS A 227 -7.50 6.13 13.17
C HIS A 227 -6.94 7.23 12.27
N CYS A 228 -5.67 7.59 12.43
CA CYS A 228 -4.99 8.56 11.57
C CYS A 228 -5.02 8.13 10.09
N GLN A 229 -4.75 6.86 9.81
CA GLN A 229 -4.80 6.34 8.44
C GLN A 229 -6.23 6.25 7.89
N ARG A 230 -7.20 5.84 8.72
CA ARG A 230 -8.60 5.82 8.33
C ARG A 230 -9.14 7.23 8.05
N TYR A 231 -8.75 8.21 8.87
CA TYR A 231 -9.05 9.62 8.63
C TYR A 231 -8.51 10.09 7.29
N LEU A 232 -7.24 9.78 6.97
CA LEU A 232 -6.65 10.09 5.67
C LEU A 232 -7.45 9.42 4.53
N PHE A 233 -7.80 8.14 4.66
CA PHE A 233 -8.54 7.42 3.61
C PHE A 233 -9.94 8.00 3.38
N ASN A 234 -10.63 8.43 4.43
CA ASN A 234 -11.90 9.14 4.29
C ASN A 234 -11.74 10.47 3.53
N THR A 235 -10.68 11.22 3.84
CA THR A 235 -10.38 12.49 3.15
C THR A 235 -10.12 12.25 1.65
N ILE A 236 -9.29 11.26 1.33
CA ILE A 236 -8.98 10.87 -0.06
C ILE A 236 -10.24 10.44 -0.80
N ARG A 237 -11.08 9.62 -0.16
CA ARG A 237 -12.33 9.16 -0.75
C ARG A 237 -13.29 10.31 -1.05
N ALA A 238 -13.40 11.26 -0.12
CA ALA A 238 -14.23 12.46 -0.31
C ALA A 238 -13.72 13.38 -1.43
N GLU A 239 -12.39 13.49 -1.59
CA GLU A 239 -11.76 14.34 -2.59
C GLU A 239 -11.83 13.74 -4.00
N PHE A 240 -11.54 12.44 -4.17
CA PHE A 240 -11.38 11.81 -5.48
C PHE A 240 -12.59 10.99 -5.94
N GLY A 241 -13.49 10.63 -5.03
CA GLY A 241 -14.76 9.94 -5.34
C GLY A 241 -14.58 8.49 -5.81
N ALA A 242 -15.71 7.82 -6.06
CA ALA A 242 -15.77 6.40 -6.41
C ALA A 242 -15.16 6.05 -7.78
N GLN A 243 -14.95 7.02 -8.67
CA GLN A 243 -14.33 6.79 -9.97
C GLN A 243 -12.82 6.51 -9.87
N GLN A 244 -12.16 7.02 -8.83
CA GLN A 244 -10.71 6.85 -8.62
C GLN A 244 -10.38 6.04 -7.37
N VAL A 245 -11.32 5.86 -6.44
CA VAL A 245 -11.06 5.27 -5.13
C VAL A 245 -12.06 4.15 -4.84
N LEU A 246 -11.56 2.92 -4.70
CA LEU A 246 -12.30 1.76 -4.24
C LEU A 246 -11.91 1.46 -2.78
N PRO A 247 -12.76 1.71 -1.78
CA PRO A 247 -12.51 1.26 -0.43
C PRO A 247 -12.73 -0.25 -0.31
N LEU A 248 -11.87 -0.91 0.48
CA LEU A 248 -11.94 -2.36 0.71
C LEU A 248 -11.61 -2.68 2.17
N SER A 249 -12.44 -3.49 2.84
CA SER A 249 -12.09 -4.05 4.14
C SER A 249 -11.35 -5.38 4.01
N MET A 250 -10.39 -5.60 4.88
CA MET A 250 -9.72 -6.90 5.02
C MET A 250 -10.72 -8.00 5.32
N GLU A 251 -11.69 -7.71 6.17
CA GLU A 251 -12.73 -8.64 6.61
C GLU A 251 -13.57 -9.13 5.44
N PHE A 252 -13.99 -8.23 4.57
CA PHE A 252 -14.71 -8.58 3.34
C PHE A 252 -13.82 -9.41 2.41
N PHE A 253 -12.59 -8.96 2.15
CA PHE A 253 -11.66 -9.69 1.29
C PHE A 253 -11.39 -11.11 1.77
N LEU A 254 -11.27 -11.32 3.09
CA LEU A 254 -11.04 -12.66 3.65
C LEU A 254 -12.29 -13.55 3.66
N ARG A 255 -13.47 -12.96 3.80
CA ARG A 255 -14.76 -13.66 3.80
C ARG A 255 -15.22 -14.02 2.39
N GLU A 256 -15.11 -13.06 1.46
CA GLU A 256 -15.60 -13.15 0.09
C GLU A 256 -14.45 -12.87 -0.92
N PRO A 257 -13.38 -13.69 -0.94
CA PRO A 257 -12.17 -13.37 -1.69
C PRO A 257 -12.39 -13.25 -3.20
N LEU A 258 -13.21 -14.14 -3.79
CA LEU A 258 -13.50 -14.09 -5.22
C LEU A 258 -14.25 -12.80 -5.59
N GLN A 259 -15.25 -12.43 -4.80
CA GLN A 259 -16.05 -11.22 -5.02
C GLN A 259 -15.17 -9.96 -4.89
N ALA A 260 -14.31 -9.91 -3.88
CA ALA A 260 -13.38 -8.79 -3.69
C ALA A 260 -12.38 -8.68 -4.84
N LEU A 261 -11.81 -9.79 -5.30
CA LEU A 261 -10.87 -9.81 -6.43
C LEU A 261 -11.55 -9.42 -7.74
N THR A 262 -12.79 -9.88 -7.99
CA THR A 262 -13.58 -9.48 -9.15
C THR A 262 -13.84 -7.98 -9.15
N ALA A 263 -14.30 -7.41 -8.04
CA ALA A 263 -14.52 -5.96 -7.92
C ALA A 263 -13.25 -5.14 -8.19
N ILE A 264 -12.09 -5.59 -7.70
CA ILE A 264 -10.81 -4.92 -7.95
C ILE A 264 -10.40 -5.06 -9.42
N ASN A 265 -10.54 -6.26 -10.00
CA ASN A 265 -10.24 -6.54 -11.41
C ASN A 265 -11.00 -5.58 -12.32
N ASP A 266 -12.31 -5.44 -12.09
CA ASP A 266 -13.18 -4.60 -12.90
C ASP A 266 -12.87 -3.11 -12.66
N PHE A 267 -12.68 -2.72 -11.41
CA PHE A 267 -12.36 -1.34 -11.06
C PHE A 267 -11.03 -0.87 -11.64
N LEU A 268 -9.99 -1.71 -11.59
CA LEU A 268 -8.67 -1.37 -12.14
C LEU A 268 -8.53 -1.70 -13.63
N GLY A 269 -9.47 -2.46 -14.22
CA GLY A 269 -9.44 -2.86 -15.62
C GLY A 269 -8.30 -3.83 -15.94
N LEU A 270 -8.07 -4.85 -15.09
CA LEU A 270 -6.92 -5.75 -15.19
C LEU A 270 -7.09 -6.84 -16.26
N GLY A 271 -8.33 -7.15 -16.66
CA GLY A 271 -8.63 -8.18 -17.66
C GLY A 271 -8.38 -9.63 -17.20
N LEU A 272 -8.39 -9.86 -15.88
CA LEU A 272 -8.31 -11.21 -15.33
C LEU A 272 -9.63 -11.94 -15.53
N GLY A 273 -9.58 -13.20 -16.01
CA GLY A 273 -10.77 -14.03 -16.18
C GLY A 273 -11.28 -14.59 -14.84
N VAL A 274 -12.56 -14.91 -14.77
CA VAL A 274 -13.17 -15.49 -13.56
C VAL A 274 -12.46 -16.78 -13.14
N SER A 275 -12.13 -17.66 -14.08
CA SER A 275 -11.40 -18.90 -13.80
C SER A 275 -9.99 -18.67 -13.20
N GLU A 276 -9.28 -17.62 -13.62
CA GLU A 276 -7.98 -17.26 -13.05
C GLU A 276 -8.13 -16.82 -11.60
N LEU A 277 -9.16 -16.02 -11.30
CA LEU A 277 -9.47 -15.56 -9.95
C LEU A 277 -9.93 -16.72 -9.05
N GLU A 278 -10.77 -17.63 -9.55
CA GLU A 278 -11.18 -18.82 -8.83
C GLU A 278 -9.98 -19.70 -8.47
N THR A 279 -9.08 -19.97 -9.42
CA THR A 279 -7.86 -20.74 -9.17
C THR A 279 -6.97 -20.07 -8.11
N THR A 280 -6.87 -18.74 -8.14
CA THR A 280 -6.12 -17.98 -7.13
C THR A 280 -6.66 -18.19 -5.72
N VAL A 281 -7.98 -18.26 -5.57
CA VAL A 281 -8.65 -18.43 -4.28
C VAL A 281 -8.58 -19.89 -3.80
N THR A 282 -8.78 -20.86 -4.70
CA THR A 282 -8.94 -22.27 -4.33
C THR A 282 -7.63 -23.05 -4.26
N GLU A 283 -6.63 -22.68 -5.06
CA GLU A 283 -5.39 -23.43 -5.22
C GLU A 283 -4.13 -22.54 -5.13
N GLY A 284 -4.29 -21.22 -5.28
CA GLY A 284 -3.19 -20.28 -5.49
C GLY A 284 -2.78 -19.50 -4.25
N ALA A 285 -2.45 -18.23 -4.51
CA ALA A 285 -1.84 -17.31 -3.54
C ALA A 285 -2.66 -17.09 -2.27
N PHE A 286 -4.00 -17.20 -2.34
CA PHE A 286 -4.88 -17.00 -1.19
C PHE A 286 -4.66 -18.03 -0.08
N LEU A 287 -4.21 -19.23 -0.42
CA LEU A 287 -3.91 -20.31 0.53
C LEU A 287 -2.47 -20.31 1.03
N GLN A 288 -1.67 -19.31 0.67
CA GLN A 288 -0.28 -19.22 1.06
C GLN A 288 -0.04 -18.14 2.11
N HIS A 289 0.98 -18.35 2.95
CA HIS A 289 1.47 -17.30 3.84
C HIS A 289 2.23 -16.26 3.01
N ALA A 290 1.67 -15.09 2.87
CA ALA A 290 2.12 -14.05 1.93
C ALA A 290 3.59 -13.61 2.09
N LYS A 291 4.27 -13.91 3.21
CA LYS A 291 5.66 -13.55 3.47
C LYS A 291 6.60 -14.74 3.56
N ALA A 292 6.07 -15.93 3.86
CA ALA A 292 6.88 -17.14 4.04
C ALA A 292 6.72 -18.14 2.89
N GLY A 293 5.76 -17.94 1.98
CA GLY A 293 5.48 -18.84 0.86
C GLY A 293 4.96 -20.24 1.28
N THR A 294 4.78 -20.48 2.59
CA THR A 294 4.27 -21.74 3.11
C THR A 294 2.74 -21.75 3.06
N ARG A 295 2.14 -22.94 3.01
CA ARG A 295 0.68 -23.06 3.07
C ARG A 295 0.16 -22.49 4.39
N TYR A 296 -0.84 -21.61 4.32
CA TYR A 296 -1.43 -20.93 5.46
C TYR A 296 -2.95 -20.82 5.26
N ALA A 297 -3.64 -21.82 5.77
CA ALA A 297 -5.09 -21.95 5.60
C ALA A 297 -5.85 -20.83 6.34
N PRO A 298 -7.05 -20.45 5.84
CA PRO A 298 -7.92 -19.50 6.56
C PRO A 298 -8.19 -19.87 8.02
N GLN A 299 -8.34 -21.17 8.32
CA GLN A 299 -8.54 -21.69 9.67
C GLN A 299 -7.37 -21.35 10.60
N GLN A 300 -6.13 -21.50 10.14
CA GLN A 300 -4.94 -21.15 10.93
C GLN A 300 -4.92 -19.65 11.30
N ARG A 301 -5.33 -18.77 10.37
CA ARG A 301 -5.46 -17.33 10.64
C ARG A 301 -6.46 -17.06 11.74
N GLN A 302 -7.59 -17.76 11.70
CA GLN A 302 -8.65 -17.61 12.68
C GLN A 302 -8.21 -18.14 14.05
N GLU A 303 -7.63 -19.34 14.13
CA GLU A 303 -7.12 -19.94 15.36
C GLU A 303 -6.09 -19.04 16.06
N GLU A 304 -5.12 -18.50 15.30
CA GLU A 304 -4.15 -17.55 15.84
C GLU A 304 -4.82 -16.27 16.38
N ALA A 305 -5.83 -15.73 15.68
CA ALA A 305 -6.57 -14.57 16.14
C ALA A 305 -7.34 -14.85 17.43
N GLU A 306 -7.99 -16.01 17.54
CA GLU A 306 -8.69 -16.46 18.73
C GLU A 306 -7.76 -16.69 19.93
N GLN A 307 -6.55 -17.22 19.69
CA GLN A 307 -5.54 -17.38 20.76
C GLN A 307 -5.13 -16.01 21.32
N VAL A 308 -4.89 -15.01 20.44
CA VAL A 308 -4.57 -13.65 20.86
C VAL A 308 -5.74 -13.01 21.60
N ALA A 309 -6.96 -13.17 21.10
CA ALA A 309 -8.16 -12.64 21.74
C ALA A 309 -8.39 -13.24 23.15
N ARG A 310 -8.14 -14.54 23.31
CA ARG A 310 -8.21 -15.19 24.64
C ARG A 310 -7.15 -14.67 25.61
N ARG A 311 -5.95 -14.37 25.12
CA ARG A 311 -4.82 -13.92 25.95
C ARG A 311 -4.90 -12.44 26.31
N TYR A 312 -5.35 -11.59 25.40
CA TYR A 312 -5.27 -10.13 25.49
C TYR A 312 -6.65 -9.44 25.34
N GLY A 313 -7.74 -10.19 25.57
CA GLY A 313 -9.09 -9.68 25.34
C GLY A 313 -9.41 -8.43 26.15
N ARG A 314 -9.02 -8.39 27.44
CA ARG A 314 -9.25 -7.23 28.31
C ARG A 314 -8.50 -5.98 27.84
N GLU A 315 -7.26 -6.12 27.43
CA GLU A 315 -6.43 -5.02 26.92
C GLU A 315 -7.01 -4.49 25.59
N ILE A 316 -7.46 -5.39 24.71
CA ILE A 316 -8.13 -5.02 23.45
C ILE A 316 -9.42 -4.25 23.74
N GLU A 317 -10.30 -4.79 24.60
CA GLU A 317 -11.58 -4.16 24.97
C GLU A 317 -11.36 -2.79 25.62
N SER A 318 -10.39 -2.68 26.53
CA SER A 318 -10.01 -1.41 27.15
C SER A 318 -9.58 -0.36 26.12
N THR A 319 -8.77 -0.79 25.14
CA THR A 319 -8.30 0.10 24.08
C THR A 319 -9.42 0.53 23.14
N LEU A 320 -10.33 -0.39 22.79
CA LEU A 320 -11.51 -0.08 21.99
C LEU A 320 -12.41 0.94 22.71
N ALA A 321 -12.65 0.74 24.02
CA ALA A 321 -13.43 1.67 24.84
C ALA A 321 -12.74 3.04 24.95
N TRP A 322 -11.41 3.06 25.14
CA TRP A 322 -10.63 4.30 25.19
C TRP A 322 -10.72 5.11 23.89
N MET A 323 -10.80 4.45 22.73
CA MET A 323 -10.87 5.13 21.43
C MET A 323 -12.28 5.65 21.09
N GLN A 324 -13.34 5.17 21.75
CA GLN A 324 -14.74 5.53 21.45
C GLN A 324 -15.04 7.04 21.44
N PRO A 325 -14.55 7.88 22.39
CA PRO A 325 -14.78 9.31 22.33
C PRO A 325 -14.22 9.96 21.06
N THR A 326 -13.00 9.55 20.63
CA THR A 326 -12.38 10.04 19.40
C THR A 326 -13.18 9.63 18.18
N LEU A 327 -13.66 8.38 18.11
CA LEU A 327 -14.48 7.87 17.01
C LEU A 327 -15.86 8.57 16.93
N ARG A 328 -16.43 8.99 18.05
CA ARG A 328 -17.68 9.78 18.05
C ARG A 328 -17.45 11.19 17.50
N ASN A 329 -16.33 11.82 17.83
CA ASN A 329 -16.01 13.18 17.41
C ASN A 329 -15.54 13.24 15.95
N ILE A 330 -14.78 12.25 15.51
CA ILE A 330 -14.26 12.12 14.15
C ILE A 330 -14.56 10.69 13.68
N PRO A 331 -15.76 10.46 13.17
CA PRO A 331 -16.12 9.12 12.70
C PRO A 331 -15.30 8.74 11.47
N VAL A 332 -14.96 7.47 11.39
CA VAL A 332 -14.39 6.87 10.19
C VAL A 332 -15.45 5.99 9.54
N GLU A 333 -15.74 6.28 8.27
CA GLU A 333 -16.76 5.53 7.56
C GLU A 333 -16.37 4.05 7.40
N PRO A 334 -17.35 3.14 7.43
CA PRO A 334 -17.13 1.74 7.06
C PRO A 334 -16.51 1.65 5.66
N LEU A 335 -15.66 0.65 5.43
CA LEU A 335 -15.05 0.38 4.12
C LEU A 335 -15.83 -0.66 3.30
N ASP A 336 -17.01 -1.07 3.74
CA ASP A 336 -17.79 -2.15 3.12
C ASP A 336 -18.53 -1.73 1.83
N VAL A 337 -17.98 -0.77 1.10
CA VAL A 337 -18.58 -0.27 -0.15
C VAL A 337 -18.56 -1.31 -1.27
N ALA A 338 -17.74 -2.33 -1.17
CA ALA A 338 -17.78 -3.44 -2.14
C ALA A 338 -19.13 -4.19 -2.13
N GLU A 339 -19.87 -4.19 -1.01
CA GLU A 339 -21.23 -4.75 -0.95
C GLU A 339 -22.24 -3.92 -1.76
N ASN A 340 -22.02 -2.61 -1.90
CA ASN A 340 -22.91 -1.71 -2.65
C ASN A 340 -22.61 -1.61 -4.16
N LEU A 341 -21.48 -2.15 -4.63
CA LEU A 341 -21.14 -2.14 -6.06
C LEU A 341 -21.73 -3.35 -6.82
N LEU A 342 -22.37 -4.27 -6.09
CA LEU A 342 -22.92 -5.53 -6.64
C LEU A 342 -24.44 -5.57 -6.61
N THR A 343 -25.11 -4.49 -6.19
CA THR A 343 -26.53 -4.24 -6.36
C THR A 343 -26.77 -3.21 -7.46
#